data_0138e6a9aeff8f35dfe476a1524ef11b
#
_entry.id   0138e6a9aeff8f35dfe476a1524ef11b
#
_cell.length_a   1.000
_cell.length_b   1.000
_cell.length_c   1.000
_cell.angle_alpha   90.00
_cell.angle_beta   90.00
_cell.angle_gamma   90.00
#
_symmetry.space_group_name_H-M   'P 1'
#
loop_
_entity.id
_entity.type
_entity.pdbx_description
1 polymer ?
#
loop_
_entity_poly.entity_id
_entity_poly.type
_entity_poly.pdbx_seq_one_letter_code
_entity_poly.pdbx_strand_id
1 'polypeptide(L)'
;MVNVSAAYRSGTIVINTNERRLYLVTGSGQALRYGIGVGRIGFTWAGTTAVSAKREWPDWTPPSQMLRRRPDLPHHMAGGIENPLGARALYLGRSMYRIHGSNEPETIGQAVSSGCFRMTNEDVVDLYSRVPLGTRVVVLR
;
A
#
# COMPACT_ATOMS: atom_id res chain seq x y z
N MET A 1 10.33 11.96 10.54
CA MET A 1 10.53 11.02 11.68
C MET A 1 9.53 11.29 12.79
N VAL A 2 8.89 10.27 13.27
CA VAL A 2 7.89 10.37 14.35
C VAL A 2 8.14 9.29 15.39
N ASN A 3 7.51 9.42 16.57
CA ASN A 3 7.59 8.41 17.62
C ASN A 3 6.50 7.35 17.42
N VAL A 4 6.84 6.10 17.66
CA VAL A 4 5.92 4.95 17.61
C VAL A 4 6.19 4.04 18.80
N SER A 5 5.36 3.00 18.99
CA SER A 5 5.58 2.03 20.05
C SER A 5 6.93 1.34 19.90
N ALA A 6 7.69 1.25 20.99
CA ALA A 6 8.97 0.54 21.03
C ALA A 6 8.81 -0.98 20.90
N ALA A 7 7.57 -1.50 20.95
CA ALA A 7 7.29 -2.92 20.75
C ALA A 7 7.52 -3.38 19.30
N TYR A 8 7.51 -2.46 18.33
CA TYR A 8 7.76 -2.79 16.94
C TYR A 8 9.25 -2.82 16.65
N ARG A 9 9.70 -3.89 15.99
CA ARG A 9 11.09 -4.03 15.59
C ARG A 9 11.44 -3.08 14.45
N SER A 10 12.68 -2.63 14.40
CA SER A 10 13.22 -1.89 13.27
C SER A 10 12.97 -2.66 11.97
N GLY A 11 12.55 -1.96 10.94
CA GLY A 11 12.20 -2.53 9.64
C GLY A 11 10.74 -2.92 9.48
N THR A 12 9.95 -2.98 10.56
CA THR A 12 8.52 -3.31 10.48
C THR A 12 7.75 -2.16 9.83
N ILE A 13 6.81 -2.51 8.96
CA ILE A 13 5.81 -1.56 8.46
C ILE A 13 4.56 -1.69 9.33
N VAL A 14 4.07 -0.55 9.83
CA VAL A 14 2.81 -0.48 10.58
C VAL A 14 1.86 0.44 9.82
N ILE A 15 0.71 -0.09 9.42
CA ILE A 15 -0.33 0.68 8.75
C ILE A 15 -1.47 0.91 9.73
N ASN A 16 -1.75 2.18 10.01
CA ASN A 16 -2.92 2.57 10.77
C ASN A 16 -3.98 3.05 9.80
N THR A 17 -4.95 2.20 9.53
CA THR A 17 -6.01 2.47 8.56
C THR A 17 -6.87 3.65 8.98
N ASN A 18 -7.20 3.75 10.27
CA ASN A 18 -8.03 4.82 10.79
C ASN A 18 -7.35 6.20 10.65
N GLU A 19 -6.05 6.26 10.92
CA GLU A 19 -5.26 7.49 10.75
C GLU A 19 -4.92 7.79 9.29
N ARG A 20 -4.98 6.79 8.42
CA ARG A 20 -4.54 6.85 7.02
C ARG A 20 -3.05 7.21 6.93
N ARG A 21 -2.27 6.49 7.73
CA ARG A 21 -0.81 6.63 7.80
C ARG A 21 -0.13 5.28 7.76
N LEU A 22 1.03 5.25 7.12
CA LEU A 22 1.93 4.11 7.11
C LEU A 22 3.22 4.54 7.80
N TYR A 23 3.71 3.68 8.69
CA TYR A 23 4.94 3.90 9.45
C TYR A 23 5.97 2.84 9.08
N LEU A 24 7.16 3.26 8.70
CA LEU A 24 8.32 2.37 8.58
C LEU A 24 9.18 2.56 9.82
N VAL A 25 9.22 1.57 10.67
CA VAL A 25 9.97 1.63 11.94
C VAL A 25 11.47 1.61 11.63
N THR A 26 12.19 2.65 12.07
CA THR A 26 13.62 2.82 11.78
C THR A 26 14.53 2.48 12.95
N GLY A 27 13.98 2.46 14.17
CA GLY A 27 14.73 2.15 15.39
C GLY A 27 13.80 2.15 16.58
N SER A 28 14.37 2.08 17.78
CA SER A 28 13.59 2.02 19.03
C SER A 28 12.67 3.24 19.14
N GLY A 29 11.38 3.00 18.99
CA GLY A 29 10.36 4.03 19.18
C GLY A 29 10.29 5.10 18.11
N GLN A 30 10.97 4.95 16.96
CA GLN A 30 10.95 5.92 15.87
C GLN A 30 10.56 5.29 14.53
N ALA A 31 9.93 6.08 13.67
CA ALA A 31 9.52 5.64 12.34
C ALA A 31 9.46 6.81 11.34
N LEU A 32 9.61 6.48 10.07
CA LEU A 32 9.22 7.37 8.97
C LEU A 32 7.71 7.24 8.78
N ARG A 33 7.03 8.36 8.62
CA ARG A 33 5.57 8.39 8.44
C ARG A 33 5.22 8.85 7.03
N TYR A 34 4.31 8.11 6.40
CA TYR A 34 3.78 8.43 5.07
C TYR A 34 2.25 8.58 5.14
N GLY A 35 1.70 9.47 4.35
CA GLY A 35 0.27 9.55 4.11
C GLY A 35 -0.18 8.48 3.13
N ILE A 36 -1.34 7.87 3.35
CA ILE A 36 -1.88 6.84 2.47
C ILE A 36 -3.36 7.01 2.21
N GLY A 37 -3.84 6.46 1.09
CA GLY A 37 -5.25 6.19 0.86
C GLY A 37 -5.55 4.76 1.27
N VAL A 38 -6.74 4.52 1.78
CA VAL A 38 -7.13 3.22 2.37
C VAL A 38 -8.43 2.70 1.78
N GLY A 39 -8.83 1.50 2.19
CA GLY A 39 -10.09 0.89 1.78
C GLY A 39 -11.30 1.65 2.29
N ARG A 40 -12.37 1.66 1.48
CA ARG A 40 -13.67 2.20 1.87
C ARG A 40 -14.24 1.38 3.03
N ILE A 41 -15.22 1.95 3.73
CA ILE A 41 -15.99 1.21 4.74
C ILE A 41 -16.49 -0.11 4.10
N GLY A 42 -16.26 -1.23 4.79
CA GLY A 42 -16.55 -2.56 4.27
C GLY A 42 -15.41 -3.20 3.50
N PHE A 43 -14.36 -2.45 3.17
CA PHE A 43 -13.15 -2.95 2.49
C PHE A 43 -11.90 -2.81 3.35
N THR A 44 -12.04 -2.46 4.63
CA THR A 44 -10.92 -2.42 5.57
C THR A 44 -10.64 -3.80 6.14
N TRP A 45 -9.40 -4.05 6.51
CA TRP A 45 -8.98 -5.30 7.12
C TRP A 45 -7.85 -5.04 8.11
N ALA A 46 -7.56 -6.01 8.94
CA ALA A 46 -6.48 -5.93 9.92
C ALA A 46 -5.77 -7.28 10.01
N GLY A 47 -4.53 -7.27 10.44
CA GLY A 47 -3.75 -8.48 10.61
C GLY A 47 -2.27 -8.25 10.42
N THR A 48 -1.51 -9.33 10.43
CA THR A 48 -0.06 -9.33 10.21
C THR A 48 0.26 -10.15 8.98
N THR A 49 1.11 -9.59 8.12
CA THR A 49 1.57 -10.25 6.90
C THR A 49 3.02 -9.86 6.63
N ALA A 50 3.51 -10.17 5.47
CA ALA A 50 4.86 -9.81 5.05
C ALA A 50 4.87 -9.43 3.57
N VAL A 51 5.85 -8.62 3.17
CA VAL A 51 6.07 -8.29 1.76
C VAL A 51 6.54 -9.53 1.03
N SER A 52 5.73 -10.06 0.13
CA SER A 52 5.99 -11.30 -0.60
C SER A 52 6.57 -11.08 -1.98
N ALA A 53 6.36 -9.92 -2.57
CA ALA A 53 6.91 -9.55 -3.88
C ALA A 53 6.97 -8.05 -4.00
N LYS A 54 7.87 -7.59 -4.88
CA LYS A 54 8.07 -6.16 -5.18
C LYS A 54 8.16 -6.01 -6.69
N ARG A 55 7.51 -4.99 -7.25
CA ARG A 55 7.53 -4.71 -8.69
C ARG A 55 7.72 -3.22 -8.96
N GLU A 56 8.51 -2.89 -9.96
CA GLU A 56 8.62 -1.54 -10.52
C GLU A 56 7.62 -1.41 -11.64
N TRP A 57 6.86 -0.30 -11.67
CA TRP A 57 5.83 -0.03 -12.68
C TRP A 57 5.00 -1.28 -13.01
N PRO A 58 4.28 -1.84 -12.01
CA PRO A 58 3.60 -3.12 -12.17
C PRO A 58 2.46 -3.07 -13.19
N ASP A 59 2.22 -4.20 -13.85
CA ASP A 59 1.02 -4.41 -14.64
C ASP A 59 -0.20 -4.47 -13.72
N TRP A 60 -1.35 -4.14 -14.25
CA TRP A 60 -2.60 -4.19 -13.51
C TRP A 60 -3.65 -4.99 -14.28
N THR A 61 -4.25 -5.95 -13.59
CA THR A 61 -5.41 -6.69 -14.07
C THR A 61 -6.56 -6.38 -13.12
N PRO A 62 -7.60 -5.67 -13.57
CA PRO A 62 -8.73 -5.35 -12.70
C PRO A 62 -9.39 -6.62 -12.15
N PRO A 63 -9.82 -6.63 -10.88
CA PRO A 63 -10.61 -7.73 -10.35
C PRO A 63 -11.90 -7.94 -11.15
N SER A 64 -12.35 -9.19 -11.27
CA SER A 64 -13.57 -9.51 -12.03
C SER A 64 -14.79 -8.75 -11.53
N GLN A 65 -14.88 -8.49 -10.23
CA GLN A 65 -15.94 -7.68 -9.63
C GLN A 65 -15.95 -6.25 -10.17
N MET A 66 -14.77 -5.66 -10.34
CA MET A 66 -14.62 -4.32 -10.90
C MET A 66 -15.00 -4.30 -12.38
N LEU A 67 -14.61 -5.32 -13.14
CA LEU A 67 -14.98 -5.43 -14.55
C LEU A 67 -16.49 -5.57 -14.75
N ARG A 68 -17.20 -6.20 -13.81
CA ARG A 68 -18.66 -6.28 -13.86
C ARG A 68 -19.33 -4.93 -13.63
N ARG A 69 -18.74 -4.08 -12.77
CA ARG A 69 -19.26 -2.73 -12.50
C ARG A 69 -18.84 -1.74 -13.59
N ARG A 70 -17.67 -1.94 -14.14
CA ARG A 70 -17.04 -1.08 -15.13
C ARG A 70 -16.52 -1.92 -16.30
N PRO A 71 -17.41 -2.42 -17.17
CA PRO A 71 -16.99 -3.27 -18.31
C PRO A 71 -16.17 -2.50 -19.36
N ASP A 72 -16.15 -1.17 -19.27
CA ASP A 72 -15.31 -0.30 -20.11
C ASP A 72 -13.83 -0.38 -19.77
N LEU A 73 -13.47 -0.91 -18.58
CA LEU A 73 -12.09 -1.03 -18.15
C LEU A 73 -11.34 -2.09 -18.97
N PRO A 74 -10.05 -1.89 -19.26
CA PRO A 74 -9.24 -2.92 -19.90
C PRO A 74 -9.11 -4.13 -18.97
N HIS A 75 -9.02 -5.33 -19.55
CA HIS A 75 -8.78 -6.56 -18.78
C HIS A 75 -7.36 -6.63 -18.25
N HIS A 76 -6.44 -5.90 -18.86
CA HIS A 76 -5.04 -5.82 -18.45
C HIS A 76 -4.50 -4.45 -18.82
N MET A 77 -3.69 -3.88 -17.95
CA MET A 77 -3.03 -2.60 -18.21
C MET A 77 -1.54 -2.73 -17.91
N ALA A 78 -0.71 -2.40 -18.89
CA ALA A 78 0.73 -2.37 -18.72
C ALA A 78 1.14 -1.27 -17.71
N GLY A 79 2.31 -1.42 -17.11
CA GLY A 79 2.86 -0.42 -16.20
C GLY A 79 3.03 0.95 -16.88
N GLY A 80 2.77 2.02 -16.14
CA GLY A 80 2.89 3.38 -16.62
C GLY A 80 2.16 4.37 -15.76
N ILE A 81 2.26 5.65 -16.10
CA ILE A 81 1.67 6.73 -15.28
C ILE A 81 0.14 6.69 -15.23
N GLU A 82 -0.50 6.07 -16.21
CA GLU A 82 -1.95 5.92 -16.25
C GLU A 82 -2.43 4.68 -15.49
N ASN A 83 -1.50 3.80 -15.07
CA ASN A 83 -1.84 2.59 -14.33
C ASN A 83 -2.14 2.95 -12.88
N PRO A 84 -3.28 2.51 -12.32
CA PRO A 84 -3.65 2.85 -10.94
C PRO A 84 -2.69 2.29 -9.88
N LEU A 85 -1.86 1.31 -10.20
CA LEU A 85 -0.84 0.80 -9.27
C LEU A 85 0.40 1.70 -9.18
N GLY A 86 0.55 2.65 -10.12
CA GLY A 86 1.62 3.64 -10.09
C GLY A 86 3.02 3.09 -10.29
N ALA A 87 4.00 3.77 -9.68
CA ALA A 87 5.43 3.53 -9.94
C ALA A 87 5.95 2.23 -9.34
N ARG A 88 5.42 1.80 -8.21
CA ARG A 88 5.90 0.62 -7.46
C ARG A 88 4.73 -0.09 -6.79
N ALA A 89 4.89 -1.38 -6.57
CA ALA A 89 3.98 -2.15 -5.74
C ALA A 89 4.74 -3.11 -4.84
N LEU A 90 4.28 -3.19 -3.58
CA LEU A 90 4.73 -4.17 -2.60
C LEU A 90 3.54 -5.07 -2.31
N TYR A 91 3.66 -6.35 -2.67
CA TYR A 91 2.58 -7.32 -2.50
C TYR A 91 2.61 -7.91 -1.10
N LEU A 92 1.42 -8.10 -0.52
CA LEU A 92 1.26 -8.49 0.89
C LEU A 92 0.82 -9.96 0.99
N GLY A 93 1.76 -10.82 1.40
CA GLY A 93 1.50 -12.23 1.64
C GLY A 93 0.93 -12.94 0.40
N ARG A 94 -0.07 -13.78 0.62
CA ARG A 94 -0.81 -14.46 -0.44
C ARG A 94 -2.12 -13.77 -0.79
N SER A 95 -2.35 -12.59 -0.21
CA SER A 95 -3.55 -11.81 -0.49
C SER A 95 -3.42 -11.10 -1.84
N MET A 96 -4.53 -10.54 -2.29
CA MET A 96 -4.54 -9.66 -3.45
C MET A 96 -4.23 -8.20 -3.08
N TYR A 97 -3.96 -7.94 -1.79
CA TYR A 97 -3.70 -6.57 -1.31
C TYR A 97 -2.26 -6.16 -1.53
N ARG A 98 -2.07 -4.87 -1.77
CA ARG A 98 -0.77 -4.26 -2.08
C ARG A 98 -0.64 -2.93 -1.40
N ILE A 99 0.62 -2.52 -1.19
CA ILE A 99 0.98 -1.12 -0.98
C ILE A 99 1.51 -0.66 -2.33
N HIS A 100 0.93 0.37 -2.92
CA HIS A 100 1.29 0.77 -4.28
C HIS A 100 1.21 2.28 -4.48
N GLY A 101 1.81 2.75 -5.56
CA GLY A 101 1.68 4.14 -6.00
C GLY A 101 0.29 4.42 -6.55
N SER A 102 0.13 5.53 -7.23
CA SER A 102 -1.18 5.93 -7.72
C SER A 102 -1.07 6.82 -8.96
N ASN A 103 -2.07 6.70 -9.83
CA ASN A 103 -2.31 7.68 -10.90
C ASN A 103 -3.27 8.78 -10.44
N GLU A 104 -3.72 8.75 -9.17
CA GLU A 104 -4.67 9.69 -8.57
C GLU A 104 -4.15 10.18 -7.22
N PRO A 105 -3.12 11.06 -7.21
CA PRO A 105 -2.49 11.49 -5.94
C PRO A 105 -3.44 12.20 -4.99
N GLU A 106 -4.53 12.76 -5.47
CA GLU A 106 -5.56 13.41 -4.66
C GLU A 106 -6.32 12.42 -3.75
N THR A 107 -6.22 11.11 -4.00
CA THR A 107 -6.88 10.10 -3.15
C THR A 107 -6.09 9.76 -1.88
N ILE A 108 -4.88 10.29 -1.73
CA ILE A 108 -4.11 10.10 -0.51
C ILE A 108 -4.82 10.82 0.65
N GLY A 109 -4.94 10.13 1.78
CA GLY A 109 -5.70 10.62 2.93
C GLY A 109 -7.18 10.30 2.86
N GLN A 110 -7.63 9.58 1.84
CA GLN A 110 -9.03 9.22 1.64
C GLN A 110 -9.24 7.71 1.77
N ALA A 111 -10.50 7.31 1.93
CA ALA A 111 -10.92 5.90 2.04
C ALA A 111 -11.71 5.53 0.79
N VAL A 112 -11.02 5.21 -0.30
CA VAL A 112 -11.63 5.04 -1.63
C VAL A 112 -11.28 3.73 -2.32
N SER A 113 -10.33 2.95 -1.79
CA SER A 113 -9.88 1.71 -2.44
C SER A 113 -10.71 0.50 -2.03
N SER A 114 -10.42 -0.66 -2.63
CA SER A 114 -11.03 -1.94 -2.28
C SER A 114 -10.14 -2.75 -1.33
N GLY A 115 -9.37 -2.08 -0.48
CA GLY A 115 -8.54 -2.70 0.57
C GLY A 115 -7.04 -2.51 0.40
N CYS A 116 -6.57 -2.13 -0.78
CA CYS A 116 -5.16 -1.81 -1.00
C CYS A 116 -4.82 -0.43 -0.44
N PHE A 117 -3.53 -0.21 -0.19
CA PHE A 117 -3.03 1.04 0.37
C PHE A 117 -2.34 1.84 -0.72
N ARG A 118 -2.81 3.05 -0.95
CA ARG A 118 -2.29 3.95 -1.98
C ARG A 118 -1.32 4.95 -1.37
N MET A 119 -0.22 5.18 -2.08
CA MET A 119 0.76 6.21 -1.74
C MET A 119 0.96 7.10 -2.96
N THR A 120 1.54 8.29 -2.76
CA THR A 120 2.07 9.02 -3.91
C THR A 120 3.18 8.20 -4.55
N ASN A 121 3.43 8.39 -5.84
CA ASN A 121 4.53 7.70 -6.51
C ASN A 121 5.87 8.01 -5.86
N GLU A 122 6.08 9.25 -5.43
CA GLU A 122 7.30 9.65 -4.75
C GLU A 122 7.50 8.88 -3.44
N ASP A 123 6.45 8.78 -2.63
CA ASP A 123 6.51 8.08 -1.34
C ASP A 123 6.71 6.58 -1.51
N VAL A 124 6.01 5.95 -2.47
CA VAL A 124 6.16 4.51 -2.67
C VAL A 124 7.53 4.14 -3.23
N VAL A 125 8.14 5.00 -4.04
CA VAL A 125 9.51 4.79 -4.51
C VAL A 125 10.47 4.85 -3.32
N ASP A 126 10.31 5.81 -2.43
CA ASP A 126 11.11 5.91 -1.22
C ASP A 126 10.95 4.68 -0.32
N LEU A 127 9.72 4.27 -0.03
CA LEU A 127 9.44 3.09 0.78
C LEU A 127 10.00 1.82 0.13
N TYR A 128 9.79 1.65 -1.16
CA TYR A 128 10.28 0.50 -1.92
C TYR A 128 11.78 0.33 -1.81
N SER A 129 12.53 1.44 -1.85
CA SER A 129 13.99 1.41 -1.76
C SER A 129 14.51 0.98 -0.38
N ARG A 130 13.68 1.09 0.66
CA ARG A 130 14.05 0.82 2.05
C ARG A 130 13.59 -0.53 2.57
N VAL A 131 12.68 -1.21 1.86
CA VAL A 131 11.96 -2.39 2.36
C VAL A 131 12.36 -3.62 1.57
N PRO A 132 13.04 -4.61 2.21
CA PRO A 132 13.35 -5.88 1.56
C PRO A 132 12.14 -6.83 1.53
N LEU A 133 12.23 -7.86 0.70
CA LEU A 133 11.28 -8.98 0.76
C LEU A 133 11.29 -9.59 2.16
N GLY A 134 10.13 -10.03 2.62
CA GLY A 134 9.98 -10.62 3.94
C GLY A 134 9.71 -9.61 5.05
N THR A 135 9.75 -8.31 4.75
CA THR A 135 9.44 -7.27 5.74
C THR A 135 8.06 -7.51 6.34
N ARG A 136 8.00 -7.51 7.67
CA ARG A 136 6.75 -7.69 8.41
C ARG A 136 5.87 -6.45 8.26
N VAL A 137 4.59 -6.70 7.99
CA VAL A 137 3.58 -5.64 7.86
C VAL A 137 2.45 -5.90 8.84
N VAL A 138 2.22 -4.96 9.73
CA VAL A 138 1.13 -4.99 10.71
C VAL A 138 0.09 -3.98 10.28
N VAL A 139 -1.13 -4.45 10.04
CA VAL A 139 -2.24 -3.59 9.61
C VAL A 139 -3.22 -3.45 10.77
N LEU A 140 -3.44 -2.23 11.21
CA LEU A 140 -4.37 -1.85 12.25
C LEU A 140 -5.58 -1.16 11.62
N ARG A 141 -6.75 -1.43 12.16
CA ARG A 141 -7.96 -0.72 11.75
C ARG A 141 -8.09 0.62 12.42
#